data_5d9a1231b0a4086ecd2237848e746a59
#
_entry.id   5d9a1231b0a4086ecd2237848e746a59
#
_cell.length_a   1.000
_cell.length_b   1.000
_cell.length_c   1.000
_cell.angle_alpha   90.00
_cell.angle_beta   90.00
_cell.angle_gamma   90.00
#
_symmetry.space_group_name_H-M   'P 1'
#
loop_
_entity.id
_entity.type
_entity.pdbx_description
1 polymer ?
#
loop_
_entity_poly.entity_id
_entity_poly.type
_entity_poly.pdbx_seq_one_letter_code
_entity_poly.pdbx_strand_id
1 'polypeptide(L)'
;MQNKNRPLLLRPSGKDYLWGGSRLNDEFEKNIDLSPLAETWECSTHPDGPSYVVDGEFAGQELAEVLKLHPEYLGERHKGENSLPILIKFIDAKKDLSVQVHPTDTYAREHENGQLGKTEMWYVLDASRDAKLVYGLKQDCTKEEIRGAIHNGTVMKYLQKVPIHKDDLFFIQAGTIHAIGAGALVAEIQENSNLTYRLYDYDRVGKDGKKRELHIDKALDVANLHSSAEPKQPLRVLKYQQGVASELLTRCKYFEVYRMLVNTERRQTVHYRADELAFRVLLCVNGCGTISYEGGSITFYKGDCIFVPADSVTVTIHGQAQFLDVRG
;
A
#
# COMPACT_ATOMS: atom_id res chain seq x y z
N MET A 1 3.12 27.35 22.93
CA MET A 1 2.03 27.00 21.98
C MET A 1 2.25 25.54 21.62
N GLN A 2 1.32 24.66 21.91
CA GLN A 2 1.44 23.26 21.53
C GLN A 2 1.55 23.18 20.00
N ASN A 3 2.54 22.40 19.51
CA ASN A 3 2.77 22.17 18.08
C ASN A 3 1.60 21.37 17.49
N LYS A 4 0.51 22.04 17.20
CA LYS A 4 -0.62 21.47 16.49
C LYS A 4 -0.16 21.05 15.10
N ASN A 5 -0.58 19.87 14.65
CA ASN A 5 -0.34 19.33 13.28
C ASN A 5 1.13 19.05 12.94
N ARG A 6 1.92 18.57 13.92
CA ARG A 6 3.27 18.04 13.65
C ARG A 6 3.20 16.67 12.97
N PRO A 7 4.23 16.28 12.19
CA PRO A 7 4.34 14.93 11.67
C PRO A 7 4.37 13.87 12.77
N LEU A 8 3.81 12.70 12.49
CA LEU A 8 3.75 11.55 13.39
C LEU A 8 4.52 10.38 12.77
N LEU A 9 5.56 9.90 13.44
CA LEU A 9 6.21 8.65 13.07
C LEU A 9 5.32 7.49 13.47
N LEU A 10 5.10 6.53 12.54
CA LEU A 10 4.22 5.40 12.75
C LEU A 10 4.99 4.09 12.89
N ARG A 11 4.50 3.20 13.74
CA ARG A 11 4.92 1.81 13.86
C ARG A 11 3.81 0.91 13.30
N PRO A 12 4.12 0.00 12.37
CA PRO A 12 3.12 -0.86 11.73
C PRO A 12 2.68 -2.03 12.59
N SER A 13 1.53 -2.62 12.22
CA SER A 13 1.17 -4.00 12.56
C SER A 13 1.71 -4.97 11.50
N GLY A 14 2.13 -6.19 11.94
CA GLY A 14 2.60 -7.24 11.05
C GLY A 14 1.58 -8.34 10.79
N LYS A 15 1.76 -9.09 9.68
CA LYS A 15 0.96 -10.27 9.31
C LYS A 15 1.88 -11.45 8.95
N ASP A 16 1.56 -12.64 9.43
CA ASP A 16 2.33 -13.87 9.25
C ASP A 16 1.75 -14.85 8.22
N TYR A 17 1.24 -14.31 7.12
CA TYR A 17 0.66 -15.13 6.07
C TYR A 17 1.67 -16.15 5.49
N LEU A 18 1.17 -17.32 5.11
CA LEU A 18 1.96 -18.49 4.70
C LEU A 18 2.89 -18.29 3.49
N TRP A 19 2.68 -17.23 2.74
CA TRP A 19 3.48 -16.86 1.56
C TRP A 19 4.60 -15.86 1.85
N GLY A 20 4.65 -15.33 3.07
CA GLY A 20 5.60 -14.31 3.48
C GLY A 20 7.05 -14.77 3.60
N GLY A 21 7.94 -13.82 3.67
CA GLY A 21 9.38 -13.99 3.86
C GLY A 21 9.89 -13.38 5.17
N SER A 22 11.13 -12.90 5.13
CA SER A 22 11.82 -12.25 6.26
C SER A 22 12.34 -10.86 5.91
N ARG A 23 12.23 -10.43 4.64
CA ARG A 23 12.86 -9.22 4.12
C ARG A 23 12.39 -7.95 4.83
N LEU A 24 11.15 -7.92 5.34
CA LEU A 24 10.63 -6.76 6.07
C LEU A 24 11.37 -6.57 7.41
N ASN A 25 11.78 -7.64 8.08
CA ASN A 25 12.67 -7.55 9.25
C ASN A 25 14.13 -7.32 8.82
N ASP A 26 14.62 -8.08 7.84
CA ASP A 26 16.05 -8.11 7.48
C ASP A 26 16.49 -6.82 6.77
N GLU A 27 15.65 -6.24 5.91
CA GLU A 27 16.02 -5.10 5.05
C GLU A 27 15.33 -3.77 5.44
N PHE A 28 14.22 -3.83 6.21
CA PHE A 28 13.42 -2.67 6.61
C PHE A 28 13.37 -2.50 8.13
N GLU A 29 14.13 -3.32 8.86
CA GLU A 29 14.32 -3.26 10.32
C GLU A 29 13.01 -3.13 11.11
N LYS A 30 11.95 -3.84 10.65
CA LYS A 30 10.62 -3.73 11.29
C LYS A 30 10.60 -4.27 12.71
N ASN A 31 11.51 -5.17 13.05
CA ASN A 31 11.66 -5.74 14.39
C ASN A 31 10.36 -6.32 14.96
N ILE A 32 9.57 -6.97 14.09
CA ILE A 32 8.31 -7.61 14.46
C ILE A 32 8.56 -9.10 14.63
N ASP A 33 8.21 -9.64 15.80
CA ASP A 33 8.39 -11.06 16.15
C ASP A 33 7.33 -11.96 15.47
N LEU A 34 7.39 -12.00 14.12
CA LEU A 34 6.60 -12.88 13.27
C LEU A 34 7.49 -13.57 12.25
N SER A 35 7.28 -14.88 12.05
CA SER A 35 7.99 -15.67 11.06
C SER A 35 7.04 -16.68 10.39
N PRO A 36 6.71 -16.46 9.11
CA PRO A 36 7.14 -15.37 8.23
C PRO A 36 6.55 -14.02 8.61
N LEU A 37 7.16 -12.90 8.18
CA LEU A 37 6.56 -11.57 8.19
C LEU A 37 6.19 -11.21 6.75
N ALA A 38 4.93 -11.43 6.43
CA ALA A 38 4.42 -11.33 5.06
C ALA A 38 4.03 -9.91 4.66
N GLU A 39 3.37 -9.20 5.57
CA GLU A 39 2.95 -7.81 5.38
C GLU A 39 3.23 -6.99 6.63
N THR A 40 3.50 -5.70 6.43
CA THR A 40 3.44 -4.67 7.47
C THR A 40 2.51 -3.56 7.01
N TRP A 41 1.54 -3.22 7.87
CA TRP A 41 0.52 -2.19 7.60
C TRP A 41 1.04 -0.87 8.16
N GLU A 42 1.65 -0.11 7.28
CA GLU A 42 2.48 1.06 7.62
C GLU A 42 1.67 2.27 8.06
N CYS A 43 0.59 2.56 7.32
CA CYS A 43 -0.34 3.63 7.65
C CYS A 43 -1.75 3.06 7.57
N SER A 44 -2.33 2.78 8.72
CA SER A 44 -3.57 2.02 8.83
C SER A 44 -4.42 2.46 10.02
N THR A 45 -5.70 2.68 9.77
CA THR A 45 -6.74 2.77 10.79
C THR A 45 -7.67 1.56 10.77
N HIS A 46 -7.34 0.54 9.97
CA HIS A 46 -8.14 -0.66 9.84
C HIS A 46 -8.02 -1.53 11.12
N PRO A 47 -9.13 -2.03 11.69
CA PRO A 47 -9.11 -2.78 12.95
C PRO A 47 -8.31 -4.08 12.87
N ASP A 48 -8.19 -4.69 11.68
CA ASP A 48 -7.39 -5.91 11.50
C ASP A 48 -5.89 -5.67 11.63
N GLY A 49 -5.42 -4.41 11.55
CA GLY A 49 -4.00 -4.09 11.63
C GLY A 49 -3.76 -2.59 11.79
N PRO A 50 -4.01 -2.03 12.97
CA PRO A 50 -3.80 -0.62 13.22
C PRO A 50 -2.31 -0.25 13.23
N SER A 51 -1.99 0.98 12.83
CA SER A 51 -0.67 1.57 13.05
C SER A 51 -0.68 2.38 14.35
N TYR A 52 0.48 2.49 14.99
CA TYR A 52 0.66 3.15 16.27
C TYR A 52 1.60 4.35 16.14
N VAL A 53 1.30 5.43 16.84
CA VAL A 53 2.21 6.60 16.92
C VAL A 53 3.41 6.24 17.81
N VAL A 54 4.62 6.55 17.34
CA VAL A 54 5.86 6.15 18.03
C VAL A 54 6.18 7.07 19.21
N ASP A 55 6.01 8.40 19.04
CA ASP A 55 6.53 9.41 19.98
C ASP A 55 5.57 10.57 20.25
N GLY A 56 5.95 11.41 21.22
CA GLY A 56 5.23 12.62 21.57
C GLY A 56 3.97 12.38 22.40
N GLU A 57 3.02 13.29 22.31
CA GLU A 57 1.79 13.25 23.12
C GLU A 57 0.87 12.06 22.81
N PHE A 58 0.97 11.51 21.60
CA PHE A 58 0.21 10.35 21.17
C PHE A 58 0.99 9.04 21.20
N ALA A 59 2.17 9.03 21.83
CA ALA A 59 3.03 7.84 21.88
C ALA A 59 2.28 6.58 22.37
N GLY A 60 2.34 5.51 21.58
CA GLY A 60 1.68 4.23 21.85
C GLY A 60 0.20 4.16 21.50
N GLN A 61 -0.44 5.26 21.12
CA GLN A 61 -1.84 5.27 20.68
C GLN A 61 -1.99 4.75 19.25
N GLU A 62 -3.11 4.12 18.96
CA GLU A 62 -3.49 3.79 17.60
C GLU A 62 -3.76 5.07 16.79
N LEU A 63 -3.29 5.10 15.53
CA LEU A 63 -3.58 6.22 14.64
C LEU A 63 -5.10 6.46 14.51
N ALA A 64 -5.90 5.40 14.52
CA ALA A 64 -7.36 5.48 14.50
C ALA A 64 -7.91 6.30 15.68
N GLU A 65 -7.39 6.11 16.90
CA GLU A 65 -7.83 6.87 18.07
C GLU A 65 -7.38 8.35 17.99
N VAL A 66 -6.17 8.59 17.49
CA VAL A 66 -5.69 9.96 17.26
C VAL A 66 -6.58 10.70 16.27
N LEU A 67 -6.97 10.07 15.15
CA LEU A 67 -7.82 10.70 14.14
C LEU A 67 -9.28 10.88 14.59
N LYS A 68 -9.77 10.08 15.53
CA LYS A 68 -11.07 10.32 16.18
C LYS A 68 -11.03 11.57 17.06
N LEU A 69 -9.93 11.81 17.75
CA LEU A 69 -9.74 13.00 18.59
C LEU A 69 -9.41 14.25 17.75
N HIS A 70 -8.74 14.06 16.62
CA HIS A 70 -8.26 15.10 15.71
C HIS A 70 -8.70 14.84 14.27
N PRO A 71 -10.03 14.86 13.98
CA PRO A 71 -10.52 14.64 12.61
C PRO A 71 -10.04 15.69 11.60
N GLU A 72 -9.66 16.88 12.08
CA GLU A 72 -9.05 17.93 11.26
C GLU A 72 -7.73 17.53 10.62
N TYR A 73 -7.04 16.53 11.16
CA TYR A 73 -5.79 16.00 10.59
C TYR A 73 -5.96 15.38 9.21
N LEU A 74 -7.18 14.97 8.86
CA LEU A 74 -7.50 14.43 7.55
C LEU A 74 -7.63 15.51 6.47
N GLY A 75 -8.01 16.75 6.84
CA GLY A 75 -8.18 17.88 5.95
C GLY A 75 -9.60 18.05 5.39
N GLU A 76 -9.79 19.13 4.64
CA GLU A 76 -11.11 19.54 4.14
C GLU A 76 -11.75 18.51 3.18
N ARG A 77 -10.96 17.75 2.43
CA ARG A 77 -11.48 16.70 1.53
C ARG A 77 -12.18 15.57 2.27
N HIS A 78 -11.80 15.33 3.51
CA HIS A 78 -12.28 14.25 4.37
C HIS A 78 -13.12 14.77 5.54
N LYS A 79 -13.70 15.95 5.37
CA LYS A 79 -14.53 16.58 6.39
C LYS A 79 -15.71 15.69 6.78
N GLY A 80 -15.80 15.37 8.07
CA GLY A 80 -16.79 14.46 8.61
C GLY A 80 -16.37 12.98 8.66
N GLU A 81 -15.20 12.64 8.12
CA GLU A 81 -14.57 11.35 8.32
C GLU A 81 -13.69 11.38 9.58
N ASN A 82 -13.47 10.22 10.17
CA ASN A 82 -12.63 10.04 11.38
C ASN A 82 -11.67 8.84 11.26
N SER A 83 -11.49 8.36 10.04
CA SER A 83 -10.57 7.27 9.71
C SER A 83 -9.91 7.56 8.36
N LEU A 84 -8.76 6.96 8.12
CA LEU A 84 -8.09 7.10 6.83
C LEU A 84 -8.92 6.50 5.70
N PRO A 85 -9.01 7.14 4.55
CA PRO A 85 -9.61 6.57 3.34
C PRO A 85 -8.70 5.52 2.67
N ILE A 86 -7.43 5.46 3.08
CA ILE A 86 -6.40 4.63 2.48
C ILE A 86 -5.74 3.72 3.52
N LEU A 87 -5.10 2.66 3.02
CA LEU A 87 -4.24 1.75 3.76
C LEU A 87 -2.94 1.55 2.97
N ILE A 88 -1.80 1.69 3.65
CA ILE A 88 -0.48 1.54 3.04
C ILE A 88 0.24 0.36 3.68
N LYS A 89 0.83 -0.51 2.84
CA LYS A 89 1.53 -1.72 3.27
C LYS A 89 2.87 -1.90 2.59
N PHE A 90 3.77 -2.62 3.26
CA PHE A 90 4.82 -3.38 2.57
C PHE A 90 4.43 -4.86 2.51
N ILE A 91 4.77 -5.51 1.40
CA ILE A 91 4.48 -6.91 1.11
C ILE A 91 5.76 -7.61 0.68
N ASP A 92 6.15 -8.65 1.42
CA ASP A 92 7.26 -9.54 1.06
C ASP A 92 6.71 -10.89 0.57
N ALA A 93 6.63 -11.07 -0.73
CA ALA A 93 6.13 -12.26 -1.39
C ALA A 93 7.24 -13.30 -1.60
N LYS A 94 7.59 -14.07 -0.60
CA LYS A 94 8.53 -15.21 -0.76
C LYS A 94 7.92 -16.32 -1.61
N LYS A 95 6.58 -16.47 -1.59
CA LYS A 95 5.81 -17.39 -2.44
C LYS A 95 4.69 -16.61 -3.11
N ASP A 96 4.08 -17.19 -4.15
CA ASP A 96 2.93 -16.57 -4.81
C ASP A 96 1.79 -16.30 -3.84
N LEU A 97 1.21 -15.11 -3.89
CA LEU A 97 -0.05 -14.80 -3.24
C LEU A 97 -1.19 -15.52 -3.97
N SER A 98 -2.34 -15.68 -3.32
CA SER A 98 -3.53 -16.21 -3.98
C SER A 98 -3.94 -15.34 -5.17
N VAL A 99 -4.48 -15.95 -6.21
CA VAL A 99 -5.20 -15.23 -7.26
C VAL A 99 -6.51 -14.72 -6.67
N GLN A 100 -6.75 -13.43 -6.82
CA GLN A 100 -7.84 -12.73 -6.15
C GLN A 100 -8.40 -11.60 -7.01
N VAL A 101 -9.55 -11.10 -6.59
CA VAL A 101 -10.18 -9.90 -7.15
C VAL A 101 -10.86 -9.13 -6.04
N HIS A 102 -10.96 -7.82 -6.21
CA HIS A 102 -11.58 -6.93 -5.23
C HIS A 102 -12.84 -6.28 -5.81
N PRO A 103 -13.88 -6.07 -4.98
CA PRO A 103 -15.09 -5.39 -5.41
C PRO A 103 -14.90 -3.88 -5.55
N THR A 104 -15.82 -3.25 -6.27
CA THR A 104 -16.01 -1.79 -6.25
C THR A 104 -16.68 -1.36 -4.94
N ASP A 105 -16.60 -0.05 -4.61
CA ASP A 105 -17.32 0.54 -3.48
C ASP A 105 -18.82 0.21 -3.49
N THR A 106 -19.45 0.32 -4.66
CA THR A 106 -20.90 0.07 -4.79
C THR A 106 -21.23 -1.36 -4.40
N TYR A 107 -20.51 -2.33 -4.96
CA TYR A 107 -20.73 -3.73 -4.65
C TYR A 107 -20.45 -4.05 -3.18
N ALA A 108 -19.33 -3.53 -2.64
CA ALA A 108 -18.96 -3.78 -1.26
C ALA A 108 -19.97 -3.21 -0.25
N ARG A 109 -20.49 -2.01 -0.51
CA ARG A 109 -21.54 -1.41 0.34
C ARG A 109 -22.81 -2.23 0.36
N GLU A 110 -23.22 -2.79 -0.77
CA GLU A 110 -24.45 -3.57 -0.92
C GLU A 110 -24.32 -5.01 -0.37
N HIS A 111 -23.16 -5.64 -0.52
CA HIS A 111 -22.99 -7.07 -0.25
C HIS A 111 -22.07 -7.39 0.94
N GLU A 112 -21.34 -6.40 1.45
CA GLU A 112 -20.36 -6.59 2.54
C GLU A 112 -20.59 -5.60 3.69
N ASN A 113 -21.85 -5.42 4.10
CA ASN A 113 -22.24 -4.64 5.28
C ASN A 113 -21.69 -3.19 5.30
N GLY A 114 -21.70 -2.53 4.15
CA GLY A 114 -21.27 -1.14 4.05
C GLY A 114 -19.76 -0.92 3.95
N GLN A 115 -18.97 -1.98 3.76
CA GLN A 115 -17.52 -1.87 3.59
C GLN A 115 -17.14 -1.14 2.30
N LEU A 116 -15.89 -0.70 2.22
CA LEU A 116 -15.32 -0.09 1.02
C LEU A 116 -14.88 -1.16 0.02
N GLY A 117 -14.85 -0.78 -1.25
CA GLY A 117 -14.16 -1.53 -2.30
C GLY A 117 -12.66 -1.54 -2.10
N LYS A 118 -11.93 -2.05 -3.10
CA LYS A 118 -10.48 -2.07 -3.01
C LYS A 118 -9.86 -1.84 -4.38
N THR A 119 -9.56 -0.58 -4.66
CA THR A 119 -8.66 -0.16 -5.74
C THR A 119 -7.29 0.08 -5.14
N GLU A 120 -6.24 -0.37 -5.81
CA GLU A 120 -4.88 -0.35 -5.28
C GLU A 120 -3.83 -0.01 -6.34
N MET A 121 -2.66 0.40 -5.89
CA MET A 121 -1.47 0.48 -6.71
C MET A 121 -0.33 -0.26 -6.03
N TRP A 122 0.55 -0.85 -6.83
CA TRP A 122 1.78 -1.47 -6.37
C TRP A 122 2.99 -0.75 -6.95
N TYR A 123 3.92 -0.42 -6.07
CA TYR A 123 5.26 0.05 -6.45
C TYR A 123 6.25 -1.06 -6.10
N VAL A 124 6.96 -1.57 -7.10
CA VAL A 124 7.91 -2.67 -6.93
C VAL A 124 9.20 -2.13 -6.32
N LEU A 125 9.45 -2.46 -5.06
CA LEU A 125 10.66 -2.05 -4.33
C LEU A 125 11.87 -2.90 -4.74
N ASP A 126 11.62 -4.19 -4.98
CA ASP A 126 12.60 -5.14 -5.49
C ASP A 126 11.89 -6.36 -6.08
N ALA A 127 12.56 -7.05 -7.00
CA ALA A 127 12.04 -8.25 -7.64
C ALA A 127 13.17 -9.23 -7.97
N SER A 128 12.96 -10.52 -7.70
CA SER A 128 13.86 -11.54 -8.20
C SER A 128 13.80 -11.63 -9.74
N ARG A 129 14.84 -12.20 -10.36
CA ARG A 129 14.99 -12.24 -11.83
C ARG A 129 13.78 -12.79 -12.57
N ASP A 130 13.09 -13.77 -12.00
CA ASP A 130 11.95 -14.45 -12.62
C ASP A 130 10.60 -14.06 -12.03
N ALA A 131 10.57 -13.02 -11.19
CA ALA A 131 9.36 -12.55 -10.53
C ALA A 131 8.35 -12.05 -11.57
N LYS A 132 7.09 -12.38 -11.33
CA LYS A 132 5.95 -12.01 -12.21
C LYS A 132 4.75 -11.67 -11.36
N LEU A 133 3.87 -10.86 -11.93
CA LEU A 133 2.52 -10.66 -11.42
C LEU A 133 1.50 -11.41 -12.30
N VAL A 134 0.36 -11.74 -11.72
CA VAL A 134 -0.86 -12.00 -12.49
C VAL A 134 -1.61 -10.67 -12.64
N TYR A 135 -1.99 -10.33 -13.87
CA TYR A 135 -2.69 -9.09 -14.17
C TYR A 135 -3.77 -9.33 -15.25
N GLY A 136 -4.98 -9.65 -14.80
CA GLY A 136 -6.12 -9.91 -15.67
C GLY A 136 -6.04 -11.21 -16.49
N LEU A 137 -6.81 -11.26 -17.55
CA LEU A 137 -6.99 -12.42 -18.44
C LEU A 137 -6.28 -12.23 -19.78
N LYS A 138 -5.80 -13.32 -20.37
CA LYS A 138 -5.18 -13.33 -21.71
C LYS A 138 -6.20 -13.15 -22.84
N GLN A 139 -7.44 -13.55 -22.60
CA GLN A 139 -8.54 -13.54 -23.55
C GLN A 139 -9.87 -13.36 -22.81
N ASP A 140 -10.91 -12.98 -23.52
CA ASP A 140 -12.25 -12.91 -22.98
C ASP A 140 -12.70 -14.32 -22.55
N CYS A 141 -13.33 -14.38 -21.38
CA CYS A 141 -13.83 -15.64 -20.81
C CYS A 141 -15.23 -15.45 -20.25
N THR A 142 -15.96 -16.53 -20.17
CA THR A 142 -17.24 -16.58 -19.45
C THR A 142 -17.01 -16.94 -17.96
N LYS A 143 -18.01 -16.68 -17.13
CA LYS A 143 -17.98 -17.10 -15.71
C LYS A 143 -17.84 -18.62 -15.60
N GLU A 144 -18.52 -19.36 -16.46
CA GLU A 144 -18.53 -20.82 -16.50
C GLU A 144 -17.15 -21.39 -16.85
N GLU A 145 -16.46 -20.78 -17.83
CA GLU A 145 -15.10 -21.19 -18.21
C GLU A 145 -14.12 -21.00 -17.07
N ILE A 146 -14.13 -19.82 -16.41
CA ILE A 146 -13.23 -19.55 -15.28
C ILE A 146 -13.58 -20.46 -14.10
N ARG A 147 -14.86 -20.64 -13.77
CA ARG A 147 -15.33 -21.59 -12.74
C ARG A 147 -14.83 -23.00 -12.99
N GLY A 148 -15.04 -23.50 -14.22
CA GLY A 148 -14.55 -24.82 -14.63
C GLY A 148 -13.02 -24.93 -14.52
N ALA A 149 -12.29 -23.89 -14.93
CA ALA A 149 -10.83 -23.86 -14.85
C ALA A 149 -10.32 -23.86 -13.41
N ILE A 150 -11.02 -23.19 -12.48
CA ILE A 150 -10.69 -23.25 -11.05
C ILE A 150 -10.88 -24.67 -10.52
N HIS A 151 -12.03 -25.29 -10.77
CA HIS A 151 -12.32 -26.66 -10.30
C HIS A 151 -11.34 -27.70 -10.86
N ASN A 152 -10.90 -27.52 -12.09
CA ASN A 152 -9.94 -28.41 -12.75
C ASN A 152 -8.47 -28.07 -12.49
N GLY A 153 -8.17 -27.04 -11.67
CA GLY A 153 -6.81 -26.60 -11.38
C GLY A 153 -6.08 -25.98 -12.58
N THR A 154 -6.79 -25.54 -13.62
CA THR A 154 -6.20 -25.01 -14.87
C THR A 154 -6.33 -23.50 -15.04
N VAL A 155 -6.87 -22.78 -14.06
CA VAL A 155 -7.15 -21.34 -14.13
C VAL A 155 -5.92 -20.50 -14.52
N MET A 156 -4.72 -20.91 -14.09
CA MET A 156 -3.48 -20.22 -14.43
C MET A 156 -3.16 -20.16 -15.94
N LYS A 157 -3.81 -20.98 -16.76
CA LYS A 157 -3.67 -20.93 -18.24
C LYS A 157 -4.38 -19.73 -18.85
N TYR A 158 -5.43 -19.26 -18.21
CA TYR A 158 -6.25 -18.11 -18.63
C TYR A 158 -5.65 -16.77 -18.19
N LEU A 159 -4.83 -16.79 -17.13
CA LEU A 159 -4.32 -15.60 -16.50
C LEU A 159 -3.08 -15.04 -17.22
N GLN A 160 -3.03 -13.73 -17.36
CA GLN A 160 -1.88 -13.03 -17.92
C GLN A 160 -0.80 -12.89 -16.83
N LYS A 161 0.42 -13.32 -17.16
CA LYS A 161 1.60 -13.19 -16.31
C LYS A 161 2.50 -12.09 -16.87
N VAL A 162 2.81 -11.11 -16.06
CA VAL A 162 3.62 -9.94 -16.42
C VAL A 162 4.93 -9.99 -15.63
N PRO A 163 6.10 -9.99 -16.28
CA PRO A 163 7.38 -9.86 -15.59
C PRO A 163 7.47 -8.50 -14.91
N ILE A 164 8.15 -8.47 -13.77
CA ILE A 164 8.29 -7.23 -12.97
C ILE A 164 9.76 -6.95 -12.66
N HIS A 165 10.05 -5.66 -12.51
CA HIS A 165 11.37 -5.16 -12.16
C HIS A 165 11.24 -4.10 -11.06
N LYS A 166 12.33 -3.84 -10.39
CA LYS A 166 12.40 -2.74 -9.44
C LYS A 166 11.96 -1.42 -10.11
N ASP A 167 11.24 -0.61 -9.36
CA ASP A 167 10.64 0.67 -9.76
C ASP A 167 9.47 0.56 -10.75
N ASP A 168 9.01 -0.63 -11.10
CA ASP A 168 7.77 -0.82 -11.86
C ASP A 168 6.55 -0.39 -11.03
N LEU A 169 5.53 0.09 -11.74
CA LEU A 169 4.27 0.55 -11.17
C LEU A 169 3.10 -0.22 -11.79
N PHE A 170 2.18 -0.68 -10.96
CA PHE A 170 0.95 -1.34 -11.40
C PHE A 170 -0.25 -0.71 -10.70
N PHE A 171 -1.24 -0.30 -11.49
CA PHE A 171 -2.52 0.18 -10.97
C PHE A 171 -3.56 -0.94 -11.12
N ILE A 172 -4.09 -1.40 -10.01
CA ILE A 172 -5.04 -2.51 -9.93
C ILE A 172 -6.42 -1.94 -9.63
N GLN A 173 -7.18 -1.72 -10.68
CA GLN A 173 -8.56 -1.29 -10.54
C GLN A 173 -9.43 -2.41 -9.96
N ALA A 174 -10.39 -2.07 -9.09
CA ALA A 174 -11.40 -3.03 -8.63
C ALA A 174 -12.03 -3.80 -9.81
N GLY A 175 -12.21 -5.11 -9.65
CA GLY A 175 -12.62 -6.03 -10.71
C GLY A 175 -11.48 -6.69 -11.49
N THR A 176 -10.25 -6.21 -11.38
CA THR A 176 -9.10 -6.86 -12.03
C THR A 176 -8.70 -8.13 -11.28
N ILE A 177 -8.67 -9.28 -11.95
CA ILE A 177 -8.10 -10.52 -11.39
C ILE A 177 -6.58 -10.36 -11.33
N HIS A 178 -5.97 -10.55 -10.14
CA HIS A 178 -4.54 -10.30 -9.97
C HIS A 178 -3.92 -11.18 -8.89
N ALA A 179 -2.58 -11.24 -8.89
CA ALA A 179 -1.79 -11.82 -7.80
C ALA A 179 -0.36 -11.29 -7.86
N ILE A 180 0.24 -11.06 -6.69
CA ILE A 180 1.67 -10.82 -6.56
C ILE A 180 2.37 -12.19 -6.60
N GLY A 181 3.34 -12.35 -7.49
CA GLY A 181 4.11 -13.58 -7.60
C GLY A 181 5.32 -13.62 -6.69
N ALA A 182 5.85 -14.82 -6.51
CA ALA A 182 7.01 -15.07 -5.67
C ALA A 182 8.22 -14.24 -6.08
N GLY A 183 8.98 -13.77 -5.09
CA GLY A 183 10.18 -12.97 -5.27
C GLY A 183 9.95 -11.47 -5.41
N ALA A 184 8.71 -11.00 -5.30
CA ALA A 184 8.38 -9.59 -5.29
C ALA A 184 8.43 -8.98 -3.89
N LEU A 185 8.96 -7.77 -3.78
CA LEU A 185 8.84 -6.89 -2.62
C LEU A 185 8.14 -5.61 -3.06
N VAL A 186 7.02 -5.28 -2.46
CA VAL A 186 6.08 -4.28 -2.98
C VAL A 186 5.65 -3.32 -1.88
N ALA A 187 5.53 -2.03 -2.22
CA ALA A 187 4.73 -1.08 -1.47
C ALA A 187 3.33 -1.01 -2.12
N GLU A 188 2.30 -1.31 -1.36
CA GLU A 188 0.90 -1.27 -1.76
C GLU A 188 0.21 -0.07 -1.14
N ILE A 189 -0.39 0.77 -1.97
CA ILE A 189 -1.28 1.86 -1.56
C ILE A 189 -2.68 1.52 -2.08
N GLN A 190 -3.67 1.48 -1.19
CA GLN A 190 -5.01 1.01 -1.50
C GLN A 190 -6.09 1.79 -0.74
N GLU A 191 -7.35 1.62 -1.14
CA GLU A 191 -8.48 2.00 -0.29
C GLU A 191 -8.41 1.28 1.07
N ASN A 192 -8.97 1.90 2.13
CA ASN A 192 -8.96 1.33 3.49
C ASN A 192 -9.91 0.14 3.62
N SER A 193 -9.57 -0.95 2.96
CA SER A 193 -10.36 -2.18 2.88
C SER A 193 -9.46 -3.41 2.94
N ASN A 194 -9.95 -4.47 3.61
CA ASN A 194 -9.29 -5.78 3.64
C ASN A 194 -10.11 -6.84 2.86
N LEU A 195 -11.08 -6.41 2.05
CA LEU A 195 -11.92 -7.30 1.27
C LEU A 195 -11.13 -7.98 0.15
N THR A 196 -11.13 -9.31 0.17
CA THR A 196 -10.44 -10.12 -0.84
C THR A 196 -11.31 -11.30 -1.24
N TYR A 197 -11.70 -11.37 -2.50
CA TYR A 197 -12.35 -12.55 -3.06
C TYR A 197 -11.31 -13.44 -3.71
N ARG A 198 -10.98 -14.53 -3.03
CA ARG A 198 -9.96 -15.49 -3.46
C ARG A 198 -10.54 -16.45 -4.49
N LEU A 199 -9.93 -16.46 -5.68
CA LEU A 199 -10.29 -17.34 -6.80
C LEU A 199 -9.51 -18.66 -6.77
N TYR A 200 -8.20 -18.59 -6.46
CA TYR A 200 -7.33 -19.74 -6.51
C TYR A 200 -6.16 -19.58 -5.53
N ASP A 201 -5.81 -20.64 -4.83
CA ASP A 201 -4.75 -20.62 -3.80
C ASP A 201 -3.77 -21.79 -3.91
N TYR A 202 -3.58 -22.34 -5.10
CA TYR A 202 -2.62 -23.42 -5.38
C TYR A 202 -2.82 -24.67 -4.51
N ASP A 203 -4.02 -24.92 -4.04
CA ASP A 203 -4.33 -26.00 -3.09
C ASP A 203 -3.52 -26.02 -1.81
N ARG A 204 -2.96 -24.87 -1.42
CA ARG A 204 -2.12 -24.75 -0.23
C ARG A 204 -2.90 -25.00 1.05
N VAL A 205 -2.19 -25.62 1.99
CA VAL A 205 -2.70 -25.93 3.33
C VAL A 205 -2.01 -25.02 4.33
N GLY A 206 -2.75 -24.38 5.20
CA GLY A 206 -2.24 -23.53 6.28
C GLY A 206 -1.58 -24.33 7.41
N LYS A 207 -1.04 -23.64 8.40
CA LYS A 207 -0.46 -24.23 9.62
C LYS A 207 -1.48 -25.08 10.40
N ASP A 208 -2.77 -24.76 10.26
CA ASP A 208 -3.90 -25.46 10.86
C ASP A 208 -4.35 -26.74 10.09
N GLY A 209 -3.64 -27.11 9.02
CA GLY A 209 -3.97 -28.25 8.18
C GLY A 209 -5.15 -28.02 7.22
N LYS A 210 -5.68 -26.80 7.11
CA LYS A 210 -6.82 -26.48 6.26
C LYS A 210 -6.42 -25.63 5.06
N LYS A 211 -7.16 -25.78 3.96
CA LYS A 211 -7.08 -24.87 2.82
C LYS A 211 -7.81 -23.57 3.16
N ARG A 212 -7.30 -22.44 2.65
CA ARG A 212 -8.02 -21.17 2.76
C ARG A 212 -9.29 -21.20 1.92
N GLU A 213 -10.33 -20.56 2.41
CA GLU A 213 -11.60 -20.45 1.70
C GLU A 213 -11.43 -19.75 0.35
N LEU A 214 -12.11 -20.26 -0.66
CA LEU A 214 -12.26 -19.64 -1.98
C LEU A 214 -13.63 -18.97 -2.05
N HIS A 215 -13.69 -17.77 -2.63
CA HIS A 215 -14.89 -16.95 -2.76
C HIS A 215 -15.34 -16.89 -4.22
N ILE A 216 -15.44 -18.05 -4.89
CA ILE A 216 -15.56 -18.15 -6.34
C ILE A 216 -16.77 -17.38 -6.88
N ASP A 217 -17.94 -17.51 -6.26
CA ASP A 217 -19.16 -16.84 -6.72
C ASP A 217 -19.04 -15.33 -6.63
N LYS A 218 -18.68 -14.80 -5.46
CA LYS A 218 -18.46 -13.36 -5.25
C LYS A 218 -17.37 -12.80 -6.16
N ALA A 219 -16.30 -13.56 -6.33
CA ALA A 219 -15.22 -13.19 -7.22
C ALA A 219 -15.65 -13.07 -8.68
N LEU A 220 -16.42 -14.05 -9.19
CA LEU A 220 -16.95 -14.03 -10.55
C LEU A 220 -18.05 -12.98 -10.76
N ASP A 221 -18.71 -12.52 -9.69
CA ASP A 221 -19.68 -11.44 -9.79
C ASP A 221 -19.03 -10.08 -10.01
N VAL A 222 -17.83 -9.87 -9.48
CA VAL A 222 -17.12 -8.58 -9.57
C VAL A 222 -15.98 -8.57 -10.59
N ALA A 223 -15.52 -9.74 -11.06
CA ALA A 223 -14.38 -9.83 -11.94
C ALA A 223 -14.66 -9.27 -13.34
N ASN A 224 -13.73 -8.49 -13.86
CA ASN A 224 -13.67 -8.18 -15.28
C ASN A 224 -13.16 -9.41 -16.04
N LEU A 225 -14.03 -10.00 -16.85
CA LEU A 225 -13.75 -11.23 -17.61
C LEU A 225 -13.32 -10.97 -19.06
N HIS A 226 -13.12 -9.69 -19.43
CA HIS A 226 -12.50 -9.34 -20.71
C HIS A 226 -10.98 -9.45 -20.64
N SER A 227 -10.38 -9.70 -21.78
CA SER A 227 -8.92 -9.72 -21.92
C SER A 227 -8.31 -8.41 -21.46
N SER A 228 -7.23 -8.50 -20.71
CA SER A 228 -6.50 -7.34 -20.25
C SER A 228 -5.36 -7.02 -21.21
N ALA A 229 -5.21 -5.74 -21.56
CA ALA A 229 -3.98 -5.31 -22.20
C ALA A 229 -2.79 -5.50 -21.24
N GLU A 230 -1.62 -5.81 -21.79
CA GLU A 230 -0.41 -5.85 -20.97
C GLU A 230 -0.16 -4.47 -20.35
N PRO A 231 -0.02 -4.39 -19.01
CA PRO A 231 0.20 -3.11 -18.36
C PRO A 231 1.53 -2.51 -18.81
N LYS A 232 1.47 -1.27 -19.30
CA LYS A 232 2.67 -0.51 -19.68
C LYS A 232 3.08 0.39 -18.54
N GLN A 233 4.40 0.50 -18.34
CA GLN A 233 4.91 1.49 -17.38
C GLN A 233 4.56 2.90 -17.83
N PRO A 234 4.00 3.75 -16.96
CA PRO A 234 3.64 5.11 -17.33
C PRO A 234 4.88 5.93 -17.67
N LEU A 235 4.72 6.88 -18.59
CA LEU A 235 5.75 7.89 -18.82
C LEU A 235 5.89 8.74 -17.56
N ARG A 236 7.09 8.76 -16.98
CA ARG A 236 7.40 9.52 -15.77
C ARG A 236 8.18 10.78 -16.10
N VAL A 237 7.75 11.89 -15.55
CA VAL A 237 8.39 13.20 -15.76
C VAL A 237 8.87 13.72 -14.42
N LEU A 238 10.19 13.72 -14.24
CA LEU A 238 10.82 14.29 -13.05
C LEU A 238 10.76 15.82 -13.09
N LYS A 239 10.23 16.39 -12.01
CA LYS A 239 10.28 17.83 -11.72
C LYS A 239 11.38 18.08 -10.70
N TYR A 240 12.34 18.91 -11.07
CA TYR A 240 13.49 19.23 -10.22
C TYR A 240 13.30 20.54 -9.48
N GLN A 241 13.60 20.52 -8.20
CA GLN A 241 13.77 21.69 -7.34
C GLN A 241 15.06 21.51 -6.56
N GLN A 242 15.52 22.59 -5.92
CA GLN A 242 16.75 22.52 -5.12
C GLN A 242 16.60 21.48 -4.00
N GLY A 243 17.44 20.45 -4.01
CA GLY A 243 17.47 19.38 -3.01
C GLY A 243 16.41 18.28 -3.19
N VAL A 244 15.48 18.41 -4.14
CA VAL A 244 14.43 17.42 -4.37
C VAL A 244 14.05 17.27 -5.84
N ALA A 245 13.78 16.05 -6.26
CA ALA A 245 13.09 15.77 -7.52
C ALA A 245 11.83 14.97 -7.22
N SER A 246 10.76 15.20 -7.95
CA SER A 246 9.50 14.48 -7.77
C SER A 246 8.85 14.11 -9.11
N GLU A 247 8.13 13.00 -9.13
CA GLU A 247 7.33 12.58 -10.26
C GLU A 247 6.01 11.98 -9.77
N LEU A 248 4.94 12.26 -10.52
CA LEU A 248 3.65 11.63 -10.28
C LEU A 248 3.71 10.17 -10.73
N LEU A 249 3.40 9.25 -9.84
CA LEU A 249 3.30 7.82 -10.13
C LEU A 249 1.87 7.45 -10.54
N THR A 250 0.89 7.82 -9.72
CA THR A 250 -0.52 7.54 -10.01
C THR A 250 -1.44 8.57 -9.37
N ARG A 251 -2.61 8.74 -9.97
CA ARG A 251 -3.72 9.54 -9.42
C ARG A 251 -5.02 8.84 -9.76
N CYS A 252 -5.85 8.63 -8.75
CA CYS A 252 -7.19 8.11 -8.92
C CYS A 252 -8.18 8.87 -8.02
N LYS A 253 -9.39 8.36 -7.90
CA LYS A 253 -10.43 8.95 -7.03
C LYS A 253 -10.04 8.92 -5.55
N TYR A 254 -9.24 7.93 -5.14
CA TYR A 254 -9.00 7.59 -3.75
C TYR A 254 -7.67 8.11 -3.20
N PHE A 255 -6.65 8.21 -4.06
CA PHE A 255 -5.31 8.64 -3.67
C PHE A 255 -4.50 9.20 -4.84
N GLU A 256 -3.49 9.95 -4.48
CA GLU A 256 -2.47 10.46 -5.38
C GLU A 256 -1.10 10.11 -4.81
N VAL A 257 -0.20 9.54 -5.63
CA VAL A 257 1.13 9.09 -5.17
C VAL A 257 2.22 9.70 -6.04
N TYR A 258 3.19 10.32 -5.38
CA TYR A 258 4.42 10.80 -5.99
C TYR A 258 5.62 9.98 -5.49
N ARG A 259 6.60 9.79 -6.35
CA ARG A 259 7.95 9.45 -5.91
C ARG A 259 8.72 10.75 -5.68
N MET A 260 9.31 10.90 -4.51
CA MET A 260 10.09 12.06 -4.10
C MET A 260 11.52 11.61 -3.78
N LEU A 261 12.49 12.19 -4.49
CA LEU A 261 13.92 11.94 -4.32
C LEU A 261 14.54 13.15 -3.64
N VAL A 262 14.94 12.99 -2.40
CA VAL A 262 15.59 14.04 -1.59
C VAL A 262 17.09 13.81 -1.57
N ASN A 263 17.87 14.90 -1.79
CA ASN A 263 19.31 14.92 -1.57
C ASN A 263 19.73 16.33 -1.13
N THR A 264 20.11 16.47 0.12
CA THR A 264 20.51 17.75 0.74
C THR A 264 21.99 17.81 1.12
N GLU A 265 22.83 16.90 0.57
CA GLU A 265 24.27 16.82 0.92
C GLU A 265 25.06 18.13 0.62
N ARG A 266 24.61 18.90 -0.36
CA ARG A 266 25.26 20.17 -0.74
C ARG A 266 24.68 21.38 -0.02
N ARG A 267 24.31 21.23 1.27
CA ARG A 267 23.68 22.29 2.09
C ARG A 267 22.38 22.85 1.49
N GLN A 268 21.68 22.01 0.78
CA GLN A 268 20.34 22.34 0.27
C GLN A 268 19.32 22.16 1.38
N THR A 269 18.22 22.88 1.27
CA THR A 269 17.11 22.81 2.23
C THR A 269 15.85 22.43 1.46
N VAL A 270 15.19 21.38 1.89
CA VAL A 270 13.90 20.95 1.35
C VAL A 270 12.83 21.27 2.39
N HIS A 271 11.96 22.20 2.07
CA HIS A 271 10.78 22.50 2.88
C HIS A 271 9.62 21.65 2.40
N TYR A 272 8.87 21.09 3.35
CA TYR A 272 7.73 20.23 3.08
C TYR A 272 6.58 20.59 4.01
N ARG A 273 5.35 20.52 3.48
CA ARG A 273 4.12 20.78 4.23
C ARG A 273 2.94 20.08 3.56
N ALA A 274 2.02 19.57 4.33
CA ALA A 274 0.66 19.25 3.87
C ALA A 274 -0.19 20.53 3.94
N ASP A 275 -0.95 20.79 2.86
CA ASP A 275 -1.93 21.88 2.82
C ASP A 275 -3.19 21.53 3.64
N GLU A 276 -4.12 22.46 3.73
CA GLU A 276 -5.39 22.27 4.47
C GLU A 276 -6.33 21.27 3.80
N LEU A 277 -6.09 20.92 2.54
CA LEU A 277 -7.01 20.09 1.76
C LEU A 277 -6.96 18.62 2.17
N ALA A 278 -5.75 18.08 2.41
CA ALA A 278 -5.59 16.67 2.75
C ALA A 278 -4.29 16.40 3.51
N PHE A 279 -4.32 15.38 4.34
CA PHE A 279 -3.11 14.79 4.94
C PHE A 279 -2.17 14.25 3.86
N ARG A 280 -0.92 14.00 4.26
CA ARG A 280 0.07 13.28 3.45
C ARG A 280 0.73 12.17 4.26
N VAL A 281 1.25 11.18 3.55
CA VAL A 281 2.05 10.12 4.16
C VAL A 281 3.37 10.03 3.41
N LEU A 282 4.47 10.18 4.12
CA LEU A 282 5.81 9.94 3.60
C LEU A 282 6.25 8.53 3.97
N LEU A 283 6.25 7.62 3.00
CA LEU A 283 6.75 6.26 3.16
C LEU A 283 8.20 6.22 2.64
N CYS A 284 9.17 6.11 3.54
CA CYS A 284 10.59 6.04 3.17
C CYS A 284 10.92 4.66 2.60
N VAL A 285 11.14 4.58 1.29
CA VAL A 285 11.44 3.32 0.60
C VAL A 285 12.95 3.10 0.41
N ASN A 286 13.76 4.13 0.56
CA ASN A 286 15.22 4.03 0.52
C ASN A 286 15.88 5.23 1.21
N GLY A 287 17.07 5.02 1.81
CA GLY A 287 17.87 6.06 2.43
C GLY A 287 17.48 6.40 3.87
N CYS A 288 17.93 7.55 4.34
CA CYS A 288 17.70 8.03 5.71
C CYS A 288 17.85 9.55 5.80
N GLY A 289 17.46 10.09 6.94
CA GLY A 289 17.63 11.52 7.22
C GLY A 289 16.89 11.99 8.46
N THR A 290 16.60 13.28 8.48
CA THR A 290 15.90 13.94 9.59
C THR A 290 14.85 14.90 9.05
N ILE A 291 13.67 14.88 9.62
CA ILE A 291 12.61 15.88 9.42
C ILE A 291 12.59 16.76 10.66
N SER A 292 12.97 18.04 10.50
CA SER A 292 13.02 19.01 11.58
C SER A 292 11.85 19.99 11.48
N TYR A 293 11.28 20.35 12.61
CA TYR A 293 10.20 21.33 12.75
C TYR A 293 10.38 22.11 14.04
N GLU A 294 9.63 23.19 14.23
CA GLU A 294 9.69 23.97 15.46
C GLU A 294 9.33 23.09 16.67
N GLY A 295 10.26 22.93 17.58
CA GLY A 295 10.10 22.17 18.81
C GLY A 295 10.46 20.69 18.72
N GLY A 296 10.98 20.18 17.58
CA GLY A 296 11.38 18.78 17.49
C GLY A 296 11.93 18.31 16.16
N SER A 297 12.26 17.05 16.12
CA SER A 297 12.70 16.37 14.89
C SER A 297 12.34 14.88 14.93
N ILE A 298 12.20 14.30 13.74
CA ILE A 298 12.03 12.87 13.51
C ILE A 298 13.24 12.40 12.69
N THR A 299 14.02 11.48 13.22
CA THR A 299 15.00 10.75 12.42
C THR A 299 14.28 9.59 11.73
N PHE A 300 14.51 9.42 10.45
CA PHE A 300 13.86 8.38 9.65
C PHE A 300 14.88 7.54 8.88
N TYR A 301 14.51 6.31 8.63
CA TYR A 301 15.27 5.30 7.89
C TYR A 301 14.42 4.64 6.83
N LYS A 302 15.07 3.88 5.94
CA LYS A 302 14.36 2.99 5.00
C LYS A 302 13.34 2.12 5.75
N GLY A 303 12.11 2.15 5.33
CA GLY A 303 11.00 1.43 5.94
C GLY A 303 10.07 2.31 6.79
N ASP A 304 10.52 3.46 7.26
CA ASP A 304 9.70 4.31 8.12
C ASP A 304 8.52 4.94 7.37
N CYS A 305 7.44 5.10 8.10
CA CYS A 305 6.21 5.72 7.66
C CYS A 305 5.88 6.93 8.53
N ILE A 306 5.69 8.09 7.91
CA ILE A 306 5.45 9.35 8.60
C ILE A 306 4.11 9.92 8.11
N PHE A 307 3.14 10.01 9.00
CA PHE A 307 1.88 10.69 8.76
C PHE A 307 2.07 12.18 8.98
N VAL A 308 1.71 12.98 7.99
CA VAL A 308 1.77 14.45 8.01
C VAL A 308 0.34 14.97 7.98
N PRO A 309 -0.20 15.47 9.11
CA PRO A 309 -1.55 15.99 9.19
C PRO A 309 -1.81 17.10 8.16
N ALA A 310 -3.06 17.26 7.75
CA ALA A 310 -3.46 18.43 6.96
C ALA A 310 -3.16 19.72 7.73
N ASP A 311 -2.90 20.80 7.00
CA ASP A 311 -2.46 22.10 7.56
C ASP A 311 -1.27 21.94 8.51
N SER A 312 -0.32 21.08 8.15
CA SER A 312 0.85 20.79 9.00
C SER A 312 1.75 22.00 9.18
N VAL A 313 2.53 21.98 10.25
CA VAL A 313 3.70 22.86 10.34
C VAL A 313 4.63 22.62 9.16
N THR A 314 5.33 23.66 8.71
CA THR A 314 6.38 23.50 7.71
C THR A 314 7.56 22.76 8.33
N VAL A 315 7.97 21.67 7.70
CA VAL A 315 9.13 20.89 8.11
C VAL A 315 10.30 21.08 7.14
N THR A 316 11.49 20.83 7.63
CA THR A 316 12.71 20.80 6.83
C THR A 316 13.23 19.37 6.77
N ILE A 317 13.42 18.84 5.56
CA ILE A 317 13.95 17.50 5.35
C ILE A 317 15.44 17.59 5.02
N HIS A 318 16.25 16.85 5.77
CA HIS A 318 17.69 16.68 5.55
C HIS A 318 17.99 15.20 5.35
N GLY A 319 18.86 14.89 4.40
CA GLY A 319 19.33 13.53 4.15
C GLY A 319 19.40 13.18 2.68
N GLN A 320 19.55 11.88 2.42
CA GLN A 320 19.46 11.29 1.10
C GLN A 320 18.44 10.17 1.18
N ALA A 321 17.28 10.37 0.56
CA ALA A 321 16.16 9.44 0.68
C ALA A 321 15.24 9.45 -0.54
N GLN A 322 14.55 8.31 -0.71
CA GLN A 322 13.43 8.18 -1.62
C GLN A 322 12.17 7.90 -0.82
N PHE A 323 11.15 8.72 -1.05
CA PHE A 323 9.83 8.54 -0.46
C PHE A 323 8.79 8.22 -1.54
N LEU A 324 7.77 7.47 -1.13
CA LEU A 324 6.46 7.57 -1.74
C LEU A 324 5.67 8.59 -0.90
N ASP A 325 5.33 9.72 -1.53
CA ASP A 325 4.52 10.80 -0.94
C ASP A 325 3.07 10.55 -1.37
N VAL A 326 2.28 10.05 -0.44
CA VAL A 326 0.88 9.65 -0.64
C VAL A 326 -0.04 10.73 -0.11
N ARG A 327 -1.02 11.13 -0.91
CA ARG A 327 -2.10 12.01 -0.52
C ARG A 327 -3.42 11.26 -0.59
N GLY A 328 -4.26 11.35 0.42
CA GLY A 328 -5.63 10.83 0.44
C GLY A 328 -6.64 11.75 -0.23
#